data_00cebc3c59e2a6518a14cb0055c27a9a
#
_entry.id   00cebc3c59e2a6518a14cb0055c27a9a
#
_cell.length_a   1.000
_cell.length_b   1.000
_cell.length_c   1.000
_cell.angle_alpha   90.00
_cell.angle_beta   90.00
_cell.angle_gamma   90.00
#
_symmetry.space_group_name_H-M   'P 1'
#
loop_
_entity.id
_entity.type
_entity.pdbx_description
1 polymer ?
#
loop_
_entity_poly.entity_id
_entity_poly.type
_entity_poly.pdbx_seq_one_letter_code
_entity_poly.pdbx_strand_id
1 'polypeptide(L)'
;MKKNILSSIDVCFLIASSIKKSYQQLSETYAAIEPPTWALLLAQSCRSIGFKVSIIDANAENLSESEVLKKINSLNPRIVCFVVYGQNVNAGTTNMRGATDIANFLKNNKISYPIAFIGSHVQALPIATLTEEKNIDIVFTNEGVYALRNLLKL
;
A
#
# COMPACT_ATOMS: atom_id res chain seq x y z
N MET A 1 2.76 6.29 35.06
CA MET A 1 2.08 6.59 33.77
C MET A 1 1.96 5.28 32.98
N LYS A 2 0.77 4.71 32.84
CA LYS A 2 0.54 3.55 31.98
C LYS A 2 0.64 4.04 30.52
N LYS A 3 1.67 3.60 29.78
CA LYS A 3 1.68 3.74 28.31
C LYS A 3 0.42 3.04 27.79
N ASN A 4 -0.53 3.79 27.26
CA ASN A 4 -1.56 3.24 26.41
C ASN A 4 -0.85 2.57 25.22
N ILE A 5 -0.75 1.25 25.27
CA ILE A 5 -0.35 0.45 24.12
C ILE A 5 -1.53 0.55 23.16
N LEU A 6 -1.47 1.51 22.24
CA LEU A 6 -2.37 1.53 21.09
C LEU A 6 -2.30 0.15 20.44
N SER A 7 -3.44 -0.48 20.27
CA SER A 7 -3.52 -1.81 19.67
C SER A 7 -2.83 -1.78 18.31
N SER A 8 -1.69 -2.44 18.17
CA SER A 8 -0.99 -2.53 16.89
C SER A 8 -1.90 -3.13 15.82
N ILE A 9 -1.87 -2.54 14.64
CA ILE A 9 -2.51 -3.09 13.45
C ILE A 9 -1.55 -4.11 12.83
N ASP A 10 -2.05 -5.29 12.45
CA ASP A 10 -1.19 -6.30 11.84
C ASP A 10 -0.76 -5.88 10.43
N VAL A 11 -1.68 -5.38 9.61
CA VAL A 11 -1.38 -4.88 8.28
C VAL A 11 -2.15 -3.60 7.97
N CYS A 12 -1.44 -2.62 7.44
CA CYS A 12 -2.02 -1.42 6.84
C CYS A 12 -1.93 -1.54 5.31
N PHE A 13 -3.06 -1.67 4.63
CA PHE A 13 -3.13 -1.61 3.18
C PHE A 13 -3.13 -0.15 2.74
N LEU A 14 -2.28 0.19 1.77
CA LEU A 14 -2.14 1.55 1.27
C LEU A 14 -2.37 1.58 -0.24
N ILE A 15 -3.32 2.41 -0.64
CA ILE A 15 -3.58 2.75 -2.04
C ILE A 15 -2.95 4.13 -2.29
N ALA A 16 -1.93 4.16 -3.15
CA ALA A 16 -1.22 5.40 -3.45
C ALA A 16 -2.01 6.29 -4.41
N SER A 17 -1.88 7.60 -4.25
CA SER A 17 -2.41 8.54 -5.22
C SER A 17 -1.46 8.66 -6.41
N SER A 18 -1.93 8.25 -7.59
CA SER A 18 -1.21 8.42 -8.85
C SER A 18 -1.93 9.37 -9.82
N ILE A 19 -3.19 9.71 -9.54
CA ILE A 19 -4.09 10.44 -10.45
C ILE A 19 -3.48 11.80 -10.84
N LYS A 20 -3.02 12.61 -9.90
CA LYS A 20 -2.43 13.92 -10.20
C LYS A 20 -1.19 13.85 -11.06
N LYS A 21 -0.38 12.79 -10.88
CA LYS A 21 0.86 12.59 -11.66
C LYS A 21 0.57 12.03 -13.05
N SER A 22 -0.46 11.20 -13.20
CA SER A 22 -0.81 10.55 -14.47
C SER A 22 -1.65 11.43 -15.38
N TYR A 23 -2.56 12.21 -14.83
CA TYR A 23 -3.54 13.01 -15.61
C TYR A 23 -3.31 14.51 -15.51
N GLN A 24 -2.35 15.01 -14.73
CA GLN A 24 -2.03 16.43 -14.56
C GLN A 24 -3.29 17.27 -14.34
N GLN A 25 -3.50 18.34 -15.12
CA GLN A 25 -4.67 19.21 -15.01
C GLN A 25 -6.00 18.51 -15.33
N LEU A 26 -5.99 17.43 -16.12
CA LEU A 26 -7.19 16.65 -16.45
C LEU A 26 -7.70 15.82 -15.27
N SER A 27 -6.87 15.62 -14.23
CA SER A 27 -7.24 14.85 -13.04
C SER A 27 -8.42 15.45 -12.27
N GLU A 28 -8.55 16.76 -12.27
CA GLU A 28 -9.61 17.45 -11.51
C GLU A 28 -11.00 17.30 -12.16
N THR A 29 -11.05 17.08 -13.47
CA THR A 29 -12.30 17.08 -14.24
C THR A 29 -12.73 15.68 -14.68
N TYR A 30 -11.78 14.78 -14.94
CA TYR A 30 -12.06 13.50 -15.62
C TYR A 30 -11.58 12.26 -14.87
N ALA A 31 -10.87 12.40 -13.75
CA ALA A 31 -10.42 11.23 -13.00
C ALA A 31 -11.53 10.71 -12.07
N ALA A 32 -11.98 9.49 -12.31
CA ALA A 32 -12.88 8.79 -11.41
C ALA A 32 -12.12 8.23 -10.19
N ILE A 33 -12.69 8.39 -9.01
CA ILE A 33 -12.23 7.70 -7.80
C ILE A 33 -12.90 6.33 -7.78
N GLU A 34 -12.11 5.28 -7.83
CA GLU A 34 -12.58 3.90 -7.84
C GLU A 34 -12.51 3.31 -6.43
N PRO A 35 -13.46 2.44 -6.06
CA PRO A 35 -13.36 1.69 -4.82
C PRO A 35 -12.08 0.84 -4.80
N PRO A 36 -11.35 0.77 -3.68
CA PRO A 36 -10.11 0.01 -3.57
C PRO A 36 -10.40 -1.50 -3.42
N THR A 37 -11.05 -2.11 -4.41
CA THR A 37 -11.61 -3.47 -4.37
C THR A 37 -10.58 -4.51 -3.96
N TRP A 38 -9.37 -4.47 -4.52
CA TRP A 38 -8.32 -5.42 -4.18
C TRP A 38 -7.87 -5.28 -2.71
N ALA A 39 -7.72 -4.05 -2.22
CA ALA A 39 -7.37 -3.82 -0.82
C ALA A 39 -8.48 -4.30 0.12
N LEU A 40 -9.75 -4.10 -0.25
CA LEU A 40 -10.90 -4.58 0.52
C LEU A 40 -10.94 -6.12 0.59
N LEU A 41 -10.68 -6.81 -0.53
CA LEU A 41 -10.62 -8.28 -0.58
C LEU A 41 -9.47 -8.82 0.28
N LEU A 42 -8.28 -8.25 0.17
CA LEU A 42 -7.12 -8.64 0.98
C LEU A 42 -7.36 -8.37 2.47
N ALA A 43 -7.92 -7.21 2.80
CA ALA A 43 -8.27 -6.84 4.17
C ALA A 43 -9.30 -7.82 4.75
N GLN A 44 -10.34 -8.16 4.00
CA GLN A 44 -11.34 -9.14 4.45
C GLN A 44 -10.75 -10.53 4.61
N SER A 45 -9.84 -10.94 3.70
CA SER A 45 -9.13 -12.21 3.82
C SER A 45 -8.30 -12.29 5.11
N CYS A 46 -7.54 -11.24 5.45
CA CYS A 46 -6.76 -11.19 6.69
C CYS A 46 -7.68 -11.13 7.92
N ARG A 47 -8.72 -10.31 7.88
CA ARG A 47 -9.68 -10.15 8.98
C ARG A 47 -10.42 -11.44 9.29
N SER A 48 -10.76 -12.24 8.28
CA SER A 48 -11.49 -13.51 8.46
C SER A 48 -10.72 -14.56 9.27
N ILE A 49 -9.42 -14.39 9.47
CA ILE A 49 -8.58 -15.26 10.29
C ILE A 49 -8.00 -14.54 11.52
N GLY A 50 -8.60 -13.40 11.90
CA GLY A 50 -8.36 -12.73 13.17
C GLY A 50 -7.33 -11.62 13.17
N PHE A 51 -6.72 -11.24 12.02
CA PHE A 51 -5.79 -10.13 11.97
C PHE A 51 -6.50 -8.77 12.00
N LYS A 52 -5.87 -7.81 12.67
CA LYS A 52 -6.30 -6.41 12.72
C LYS A 52 -5.77 -5.70 11.48
N VAL A 53 -6.68 -5.16 10.69
CA VAL A 53 -6.35 -4.53 9.41
C VAL A 53 -6.87 -3.10 9.34
N SER A 54 -6.12 -2.25 8.64
CA SER A 54 -6.54 -0.91 8.27
C SER A 54 -6.30 -0.69 6.77
N ILE A 55 -7.07 0.21 6.18
CA ILE A 55 -6.90 0.66 4.80
C ILE A 55 -6.73 2.17 4.82
N ILE A 56 -5.72 2.67 4.10
CA ILE A 56 -5.52 4.08 3.79
C ILE A 56 -5.65 4.21 2.28
N ASP A 57 -6.70 4.87 1.82
CA ASP A 57 -6.85 5.23 0.41
C ASP A 57 -6.39 6.68 0.21
N ALA A 58 -5.09 6.83 -0.05
CA ALA A 58 -4.50 8.15 -0.24
C ALA A 58 -5.03 8.85 -1.50
N ASN A 59 -5.56 8.09 -2.46
CA ASN A 59 -6.16 8.63 -3.66
C ASN A 59 -7.57 9.20 -3.37
N ALA A 60 -8.45 8.41 -2.78
CA ALA A 60 -9.81 8.83 -2.47
C ALA A 60 -9.86 9.97 -1.43
N GLU A 61 -8.96 9.92 -0.45
CA GLU A 61 -8.86 10.94 0.61
C GLU A 61 -7.99 12.15 0.18
N ASN A 62 -7.40 12.14 -1.02
CA ASN A 62 -6.51 13.17 -1.54
C ASN A 62 -5.35 13.53 -0.58
N LEU A 63 -4.75 12.52 0.04
CA LEU A 63 -3.72 12.70 1.06
C LEU A 63 -2.36 13.05 0.45
N SER A 64 -1.67 13.96 1.09
CA SER A 64 -0.24 14.19 0.88
C SER A 64 0.60 13.07 1.51
N GLU A 65 1.85 12.93 1.08
CA GLU A 65 2.79 11.94 1.64
C GLU A 65 2.99 12.12 3.16
N SER A 66 2.98 13.38 3.63
CA SER A 66 3.09 13.70 5.06
C SER A 66 1.85 13.28 5.86
N GLU A 67 0.67 13.37 5.29
CA GLU A 67 -0.58 12.90 5.93
C GLU A 67 -0.64 11.39 5.96
N VAL A 68 -0.21 10.72 4.88
CA VAL A 68 -0.05 9.27 4.86
C VAL A 68 0.91 8.81 5.97
N LEU A 69 2.08 9.44 6.10
CA LEU A 69 3.03 9.14 7.17
C LEU A 69 2.42 9.30 8.57
N LYS A 70 1.68 10.40 8.80
CA LYS A 70 1.00 10.62 10.09
C LYS A 70 -0.01 9.53 10.40
N LYS A 71 -0.84 9.13 9.41
CA LYS A 71 -1.82 8.06 9.56
C LYS A 71 -1.13 6.71 9.85
N ILE A 72 -0.09 6.34 9.10
CA ILE A 72 0.66 5.10 9.32
C ILE A 72 1.26 5.07 10.72
N ASN A 73 1.91 6.16 11.15
CA ASN A 73 2.49 6.24 12.49
C ASN A 73 1.44 6.13 13.60
N SER A 74 0.25 6.68 13.41
CA SER A 74 -0.85 6.55 14.38
C SER A 74 -1.39 5.13 14.49
N LEU A 75 -1.40 4.38 13.38
CA LEU A 75 -1.84 2.99 13.30
C LEU A 75 -0.81 2.01 13.88
N ASN A 76 0.48 2.36 13.82
CA ASN A 76 1.60 1.54 14.25
C ASN A 76 1.51 0.08 13.74
N PRO A 77 1.48 -0.14 12.40
CA PRO A 77 1.28 -1.46 11.81
C PRO A 77 2.54 -2.33 11.92
N ARG A 78 2.36 -3.66 11.88
CA ARG A 78 3.50 -4.59 11.73
C ARG A 78 4.06 -4.55 10.31
N ILE A 79 3.23 -4.28 9.30
CA ILE A 79 3.62 -4.18 7.89
C ILE A 79 2.73 -3.17 7.16
N VAL A 80 3.32 -2.41 6.24
CA VAL A 80 2.60 -1.57 5.29
C VAL A 80 2.59 -2.27 3.93
N CYS A 81 1.40 -2.60 3.42
CA CYS A 81 1.23 -3.30 2.15
C CYS A 81 0.61 -2.37 1.10
N PHE A 82 1.41 -1.95 0.13
CA PHE A 82 0.94 -1.18 -1.02
C PHE A 82 0.17 -2.09 -1.98
N VAL A 83 -1.06 -1.69 -2.30
CA VAL A 83 -1.93 -2.41 -3.22
C VAL A 83 -1.96 -1.66 -4.55
N VAL A 84 -1.15 -2.15 -5.51
CA VAL A 84 -0.85 -1.46 -6.77
C VAL A 84 -1.55 -2.18 -7.93
N TYR A 85 -2.86 -2.19 -7.86
CA TYR A 85 -3.71 -2.64 -8.96
C TYR A 85 -4.37 -1.43 -9.63
N GLY A 86 -4.83 -1.63 -10.86
CA GLY A 86 -5.67 -0.72 -11.60
C GLY A 86 -6.75 -1.52 -12.32
N GLN A 87 -7.64 -0.85 -13.07
CA GLN A 87 -8.70 -1.49 -13.86
C GLN A 87 -8.15 -2.44 -14.94
N ASN A 88 -6.93 -2.20 -15.38
CA ASN A 88 -6.21 -3.04 -16.33
C ASN A 88 -4.72 -3.12 -15.95
N VAL A 89 -3.98 -4.00 -16.62
CA VAL A 89 -2.56 -4.24 -16.34
C VAL A 89 -1.71 -2.98 -16.50
N ASN A 90 -2.00 -2.15 -17.52
CA ASN A 90 -1.26 -0.92 -17.78
C ASN A 90 -1.46 0.11 -16.66
N ALA A 91 -2.68 0.20 -16.10
CA ALA A 91 -2.97 1.06 -14.96
C ALA A 91 -2.16 0.67 -13.72
N GLY A 92 -1.93 -0.64 -13.51
CA GLY A 92 -1.04 -1.13 -12.44
C GLY A 92 0.39 -0.59 -12.58
N THR A 93 0.94 -0.59 -13.79
CA THR A 93 2.27 -0.02 -14.08
C THR A 93 2.31 1.50 -13.86
N THR A 94 1.28 2.22 -14.28
CA THR A 94 1.19 3.67 -14.06
C THR A 94 1.10 4.01 -12.58
N ASN A 95 0.39 3.21 -11.78
CA ASN A 95 0.23 3.40 -10.35
C ASN A 95 1.52 3.11 -9.55
N MET A 96 2.46 2.32 -10.11
CA MET A 96 3.74 2.06 -9.46
C MET A 96 4.48 3.34 -9.09
N ARG A 97 4.52 4.33 -9.98
CA ARG A 97 5.24 5.58 -9.74
C ARG A 97 4.77 6.29 -8.47
N GLY A 98 3.45 6.43 -8.29
CA GLY A 98 2.89 7.04 -7.08
C GLY A 98 3.17 6.20 -5.82
N ALA A 99 3.13 4.88 -5.94
CA ALA A 99 3.40 3.99 -4.83
C ALA A 99 4.88 4.02 -4.41
N THR A 100 5.82 3.99 -5.36
CA THR A 100 7.26 4.07 -5.06
C THR A 100 7.64 5.43 -4.48
N ASP A 101 7.06 6.53 -4.95
CA ASP A 101 7.32 7.86 -4.39
C ASP A 101 6.90 7.94 -2.91
N ILE A 102 5.72 7.41 -2.55
CA ILE A 102 5.28 7.35 -1.15
C ILE A 102 6.19 6.40 -0.34
N ALA A 103 6.55 5.23 -0.87
CA ALA A 103 7.45 4.30 -0.19
C ALA A 103 8.82 4.95 0.11
N ASN A 104 9.37 5.67 -0.88
CA ASN A 104 10.61 6.43 -0.72
C ASN A 104 10.47 7.52 0.35
N PHE A 105 9.36 8.27 0.33
CA PHE A 105 9.10 9.28 1.35
C PHE A 105 9.02 8.67 2.76
N LEU A 106 8.31 7.56 2.92
CA LEU A 106 8.18 6.86 4.20
C LEU A 106 9.55 6.40 4.72
N LYS A 107 10.37 5.74 3.90
CA LYS A 107 11.70 5.25 4.29
C LYS A 107 12.66 6.40 4.60
N ASN A 108 12.62 7.51 3.85
CA ASN A 108 13.40 8.70 4.12
C ASN A 108 13.03 9.35 5.48
N ASN A 109 11.79 9.19 5.92
CA ASN A 109 11.32 9.59 7.25
C ASN A 109 11.53 8.50 8.32
N LYS A 110 12.39 7.51 8.02
CA LYS A 110 12.89 6.49 8.97
C LYS A 110 11.79 5.65 9.63
N ILE A 111 10.75 5.29 8.89
CA ILE A 111 9.79 4.30 9.39
C ILE A 111 10.50 2.97 9.63
N SER A 112 10.13 2.26 10.68
CA SER A 112 10.68 0.94 11.03
C SER A 112 9.88 -0.22 10.42
N TYR A 113 8.71 0.06 9.87
CA TYR A 113 7.82 -0.97 9.32
C TYR A 113 8.34 -1.49 7.99
N PRO A 114 8.31 -2.82 7.73
CA PRO A 114 8.56 -3.36 6.40
C PRO A 114 7.49 -2.88 5.43
N ILE A 115 7.94 -2.60 4.21
CA ILE A 115 7.10 -2.20 3.08
C ILE A 115 6.96 -3.37 2.11
N ALA A 116 5.73 -3.81 1.91
CA ALA A 116 5.39 -4.84 0.92
C ALA A 116 4.60 -4.25 -0.24
N PHE A 117 4.79 -4.80 -1.42
CA PHE A 117 4.03 -4.45 -2.61
C PHE A 117 3.29 -5.66 -3.18
N ILE A 118 2.04 -5.44 -3.59
CA ILE A 118 1.20 -6.40 -4.28
C ILE A 118 0.52 -5.72 -5.46
N GLY A 119 0.54 -6.35 -6.62
CA GLY A 119 -0.08 -5.80 -7.81
C GLY A 119 0.44 -6.43 -9.10
N SER A 120 -0.21 -6.12 -10.22
CA SER A 120 0.09 -6.72 -11.52
C SER A 120 1.53 -6.45 -11.99
N HIS A 121 2.04 -5.24 -11.75
CA HIS A 121 3.41 -4.88 -12.14
C HIS A 121 4.46 -5.68 -11.36
N VAL A 122 4.36 -5.72 -10.04
CA VAL A 122 5.32 -6.44 -9.18
C VAL A 122 5.23 -7.95 -9.36
N GLN A 123 4.06 -8.46 -9.73
CA GLN A 123 3.87 -9.87 -10.10
C GLN A 123 4.60 -10.22 -11.39
N ALA A 124 4.58 -9.32 -12.38
CA ALA A 124 5.24 -9.53 -13.67
C ALA A 124 6.77 -9.38 -13.57
N LEU A 125 7.25 -8.44 -12.75
CA LEU A 125 8.66 -8.05 -12.67
C LEU A 125 9.20 -8.05 -11.21
N PRO A 126 9.07 -9.17 -10.46
CA PRO A 126 9.37 -9.15 -9.03
C PRO A 126 10.85 -8.89 -8.73
N ILE A 127 11.76 -9.50 -9.50
CA ILE A 127 13.21 -9.36 -9.30
C ILE A 127 13.65 -7.95 -9.70
N ALA A 128 13.18 -7.44 -10.84
CA ALA A 128 13.49 -6.08 -11.28
C ALA A 128 12.99 -5.06 -10.25
N THR A 129 11.75 -5.21 -9.76
CA THR A 129 11.18 -4.33 -8.74
C THR A 129 12.06 -4.27 -7.48
N LEU A 130 12.45 -5.41 -6.90
CA LEU A 130 13.30 -5.44 -5.70
C LEU A 130 14.74 -4.97 -5.97
N THR A 131 15.21 -5.08 -7.22
CA THR A 131 16.55 -4.63 -7.60
C THR A 131 16.61 -3.12 -7.77
N GLU A 132 15.59 -2.53 -8.38
CA GLU A 132 15.54 -1.11 -8.72
C GLU A 132 14.99 -0.26 -7.56
N GLU A 133 13.96 -0.75 -6.86
CA GLU A 133 13.25 -0.03 -5.80
C GLU A 133 13.74 -0.46 -4.40
N LYS A 134 14.86 0.12 -3.95
CA LYS A 134 15.54 -0.27 -2.69
C LYS A 134 14.71 -0.04 -1.42
N ASN A 135 13.63 0.70 -1.51
CA ASN A 135 12.73 1.01 -0.40
C ASN A 135 11.52 0.06 -0.33
N ILE A 136 11.48 -0.98 -1.16
CA ILE A 136 10.53 -2.08 -1.09
C ILE A 136 11.23 -3.30 -0.48
N ASP A 137 10.69 -3.81 0.63
CA ASP A 137 11.29 -4.94 1.35
C ASP A 137 10.75 -6.28 0.85
N ILE A 138 9.49 -6.33 0.39
CA ILE A 138 8.77 -7.56 0.03
C ILE A 138 7.91 -7.30 -1.22
N VAL A 139 7.90 -8.26 -2.16
CA VAL A 139 6.94 -8.30 -3.26
C VAL A 139 6.18 -9.63 -3.26
N PHE A 140 4.89 -9.56 -3.56
CA PHE A 140 4.06 -10.75 -3.73
C PHE A 140 3.93 -11.07 -5.21
N THR A 141 4.25 -12.32 -5.59
CA THR A 141 4.27 -12.78 -7.00
C THR A 141 2.95 -13.38 -7.47
N ASN A 142 1.91 -13.25 -6.67
CA ASN A 142 0.54 -13.67 -7.00
C ASN A 142 -0.44 -12.69 -6.36
N GLU A 143 -1.73 -13.04 -6.29
CA GLU A 143 -2.75 -12.21 -5.63
C GLU A 143 -2.48 -11.96 -4.13
N GLY A 144 -1.43 -12.58 -3.58
CA GLY A 144 -0.94 -12.34 -2.22
C GLY A 144 -1.83 -12.84 -1.09
N VAL A 145 -3.01 -13.38 -1.37
CA VAL A 145 -4.01 -13.74 -0.34
C VAL A 145 -3.42 -14.69 0.70
N TYR A 146 -2.93 -15.85 0.27
CA TYR A 146 -2.36 -16.84 1.18
C TYR A 146 -0.94 -16.47 1.62
N ALA A 147 -0.13 -15.90 0.73
CA ALA A 147 1.23 -15.49 1.04
C ALA A 147 1.27 -14.42 2.13
N LEU A 148 0.41 -13.39 2.05
CA LEU A 148 0.29 -12.37 3.08
C LEU A 148 -0.23 -12.95 4.41
N ARG A 149 -1.28 -13.80 4.38
CA ARG A 149 -1.79 -14.47 5.59
C ARG A 149 -0.73 -15.31 6.28
N ASN A 150 0.11 -16.02 5.51
CA ASN A 150 1.18 -16.82 6.06
C ASN A 150 2.31 -15.96 6.62
N LEU A 151 2.67 -14.87 5.95
CA LEU A 151 3.64 -13.89 6.46
C LEU A 151 3.19 -13.29 7.80
N LEU A 152 1.91 -12.95 7.93
CA LEU A 152 1.38 -12.34 9.17
C LEU A 152 1.33 -13.31 10.37
N LYS A 153 1.42 -14.62 10.14
CA LYS A 153 1.49 -15.64 11.20
C LYS A 153 2.88 -15.80 11.82
N LEU A 154 3.92 -15.29 11.15
CA LEU A 154 5.30 -15.27 11.65
C LEU A 154 5.48 -14.21 12.72
#